data_3d08dbd8256f76ef2450d5dc261b64d3
#
_entry.id   3d08dbd8256f76ef2450d5dc261b64d3
#
_cell.length_a   1.000
_cell.length_b   1.000
_cell.length_c   1.000
_cell.angle_alpha   90.00
_cell.angle_beta   90.00
_cell.angle_gamma   90.00
#
_symmetry.space_group_name_H-M   'P 1'
#
loop_
_entity.id
_entity.type
_entity.pdbx_description
1 polymer ?
#
loop_
_entity_poly.entity_id
_entity_poly.type
_entity_poly.pdbx_seq_one_letter_code
_entity_poly.pdbx_strand_id
1 'polypeptide(L)'
;KPDLVFSGVKYFNFNNKKVWLNDCLDTHGIPYIASSRAALFNESDKNLAKKLVLKAKIKSADFFITNPEDHQNESSMPISFPLFVKPITGGDSRGVDSSSIVFDFLSFKKKVLEIKTQHNLASLVETYLPGKEYSVGIFEDSIKGTLQAMPIEIIVKKNINGHRILDFDAKKNDEEKVIAVKDKQLFKKLSILAKKAFKALGGKSLGRIDIKMNDLGVPHFMEANFMPGLRKGYFYRSCVLNLGMNYEDMIFNITNTGLSSKEFSKINIRKI
;
A
#
# COMPACT_ATOMS: atom_id res chain seq x y z
N LYS A 1 -4.26 6.02 32.33
CA LYS A 1 -4.03 5.06 31.22
C LYS A 1 -5.17 5.22 30.24
N PRO A 2 -4.92 5.48 28.92
CA PRO A 2 -6.00 5.57 27.95
C PRO A 2 -6.63 4.18 27.74
N ASP A 3 -7.92 4.16 27.39
CA ASP A 3 -8.64 2.94 27.06
C ASP A 3 -8.29 2.44 25.65
N LEU A 4 -7.98 3.37 24.74
CA LEU A 4 -7.60 3.08 23.35
C LEU A 4 -6.73 4.19 22.80
N VAL A 5 -5.71 3.84 22.00
CA VAL A 5 -4.89 4.80 21.27
C VAL A 5 -5.16 4.66 19.78
N PHE A 6 -5.57 5.76 19.15
CA PHE A 6 -5.60 5.89 17.70
C PHE A 6 -4.27 6.48 17.21
N SER A 7 -3.40 5.64 16.69
CA SER A 7 -2.05 6.05 16.32
C SER A 7 -1.98 6.70 14.95
N GLY A 8 -1.44 7.92 14.88
CA GLY A 8 -1.12 8.62 13.63
C GLY A 8 0.35 8.53 13.22
N VAL A 9 1.20 7.84 14.00
CA VAL A 9 2.64 7.70 13.74
C VAL A 9 3.12 6.28 13.96
N LYS A 10 4.09 5.82 13.16
CA LYS A 10 4.71 4.50 13.30
C LYS A 10 5.76 4.50 14.41
N TYR A 11 6.56 5.54 14.45
CA TYR A 11 7.68 5.70 15.39
C TYR A 11 7.96 7.19 15.64
N PHE A 12 8.70 7.45 16.69
CA PHE A 12 9.24 8.77 17.04
C PHE A 12 10.69 8.64 17.49
N ASN A 13 11.42 9.73 17.49
CA ASN A 13 12.80 9.77 18.03
C ASN A 13 12.76 10.20 19.49
N PHE A 14 13.35 9.38 20.34
CA PHE A 14 13.53 9.68 21.76
C PHE A 14 14.96 9.39 22.17
N ASN A 15 15.67 10.38 22.71
CA ASN A 15 17.09 10.28 23.08
C ASN A 15 17.95 9.70 21.94
N ASN A 16 17.81 10.26 20.72
CA ASN A 16 18.50 9.82 19.50
C ASN A 16 18.27 8.36 19.10
N LYS A 17 17.25 7.71 19.66
CA LYS A 17 16.83 6.35 19.31
C LYS A 17 15.46 6.36 18.65
N LYS A 18 15.30 5.56 17.64
CA LYS A 18 14.00 5.29 16.99
C LYS A 18 13.17 4.38 17.88
N VAL A 19 12.08 4.90 18.44
CA VAL A 19 11.13 4.15 19.26
C VAL A 19 9.87 3.90 18.49
N TRP A 20 9.48 2.64 18.37
CA TRP A 20 8.21 2.27 17.76
C TRP A 20 7.07 2.47 18.74
N LEU A 21 6.05 3.20 18.32
CA LEU A 21 4.91 3.50 19.20
C LEU A 21 4.19 2.21 19.63
N ASN A 22 4.04 1.26 18.70
CA ASN A 22 3.39 -0.04 19.00
C ASN A 22 4.11 -0.81 20.12
N ASP A 23 5.46 -0.87 20.08
CA ASP A 23 6.24 -1.55 21.13
C ASP A 23 6.01 -0.87 22.49
N CYS A 24 5.96 0.46 22.51
CA CYS A 24 5.69 1.21 23.71
C CYS A 24 4.28 0.92 24.27
N LEU A 25 3.27 0.89 23.39
CA LEU A 25 1.88 0.60 23.79
C LEU A 25 1.73 -0.85 24.28
N ASP A 26 2.35 -1.81 23.58
CA ASP A 26 2.35 -3.23 23.96
C ASP A 26 2.99 -3.42 25.35
N THR A 27 4.16 -2.79 25.59
CA THR A 27 4.86 -2.86 26.88
C THR A 27 4.00 -2.36 28.04
N HIS A 28 3.15 -1.35 27.80
CA HIS A 28 2.28 -0.78 28.81
C HIS A 28 0.87 -1.40 28.84
N GLY A 29 0.60 -2.42 28.00
CA GLY A 29 -0.70 -3.05 27.84
C GLY A 29 -1.79 -2.03 27.49
N ILE A 30 -1.51 -1.11 26.57
CA ILE A 30 -2.45 -0.09 26.10
C ILE A 30 -3.02 -0.56 24.76
N PRO A 31 -4.34 -0.77 24.64
CA PRO A 31 -4.96 -1.11 23.36
C PRO A 31 -4.77 0.00 22.32
N TYR A 32 -4.57 -0.39 21.07
CA TYR A 32 -4.40 0.57 19.97
C TYR A 32 -4.95 0.06 18.65
N ILE A 33 -5.30 1.01 17.78
CA ILE A 33 -5.72 0.76 16.41
C ILE A 33 -4.50 0.90 15.52
N ALA A 34 -3.92 -0.21 15.14
CA ALA A 34 -2.87 -0.33 14.13
C ALA A 34 -2.49 -1.80 13.92
N SER A 35 -1.76 -2.06 12.85
CA SER A 35 -1.02 -3.31 12.67
C SER A 35 0.21 -3.34 13.59
N SER A 36 0.70 -4.53 13.94
CA SER A 36 1.90 -4.69 14.77
C SER A 36 3.15 -4.07 14.12
N ARG A 37 4.20 -3.81 14.92
CA ARG A 37 5.50 -3.38 14.40
C ARG A 37 6.01 -4.28 13.28
N ALA A 38 5.92 -5.61 13.46
CA ALA A 38 6.35 -6.57 12.45
C ALA A 38 5.59 -6.38 11.11
N ALA A 39 4.27 -6.19 11.17
CA ALA A 39 3.46 -5.94 9.98
C ALA A 39 3.79 -4.59 9.32
N LEU A 40 4.00 -3.53 10.11
CA LEU A 40 4.43 -2.23 9.60
C LEU A 40 5.83 -2.27 8.98
N PHE A 41 6.71 -3.12 9.48
CA PHE A 41 8.01 -3.38 8.87
C PHE A 41 7.86 -4.15 7.55
N ASN A 42 7.06 -5.23 7.54
CA ASN A 42 6.79 -6.03 6.35
C ASN A 42 6.24 -5.20 5.19
N GLU A 43 5.35 -4.24 5.45
CA GLU A 43 4.78 -3.37 4.40
C GLU A 43 5.76 -2.31 3.91
N SER A 44 6.65 -1.82 4.79
CA SER A 44 7.56 -0.71 4.49
C SER A 44 8.76 -1.15 3.63
N ASP A 45 9.18 -2.40 3.75
CA ASP A 45 10.20 -3.03 2.90
C ASP A 45 9.53 -3.69 1.69
N LYS A 46 9.57 -3.03 0.53
CA LYS A 46 8.92 -3.51 -0.70
C LYS A 46 9.42 -4.88 -1.15
N ASN A 47 10.71 -5.18 -0.94
CA ASN A 47 11.28 -6.49 -1.27
C ASN A 47 10.71 -7.58 -0.35
N LEU A 48 10.70 -7.34 0.96
CA LEU A 48 10.15 -8.26 1.93
C LEU A 48 8.65 -8.48 1.69
N ALA A 49 7.89 -7.39 1.48
CA ALA A 49 6.47 -7.46 1.17
C ALA A 49 6.18 -8.37 -0.03
N LYS A 50 6.92 -8.17 -1.14
CA LYS A 50 6.78 -9.02 -2.34
C LYS A 50 7.13 -10.49 -2.08
N LYS A 51 8.20 -10.76 -1.35
CA LYS A 51 8.58 -12.14 -0.97
C LYS A 51 7.49 -12.82 -0.14
N LEU A 52 6.92 -12.11 0.83
CA LEU A 52 5.85 -12.65 1.69
C LEU A 52 4.57 -12.93 0.91
N VAL A 53 4.14 -12.04 0.02
CA VAL A 53 2.95 -12.26 -0.79
C VAL A 53 3.14 -13.37 -1.81
N LEU A 54 4.32 -13.49 -2.43
CA LEU A 54 4.65 -14.62 -3.33
C LEU A 54 4.64 -15.96 -2.58
N LYS A 55 5.21 -16.01 -1.35
CA LYS A 55 5.14 -17.20 -0.49
C LYS A 55 3.68 -17.59 -0.18
N ALA A 56 2.79 -16.61 -0.07
CA ALA A 56 1.35 -16.81 0.10
C ALA A 56 0.60 -17.13 -1.22
N LYS A 57 1.34 -17.40 -2.32
CA LYS A 57 0.81 -17.68 -3.66
C LYS A 57 -0.06 -16.55 -4.23
N ILE A 58 0.30 -15.31 -3.91
CA ILE A 58 -0.33 -14.11 -4.47
C ILE A 58 0.58 -13.60 -5.58
N LYS A 59 0.00 -13.31 -6.74
CA LYS A 59 0.76 -12.78 -7.88
C LYS A 59 1.29 -11.38 -7.57
N SER A 60 2.54 -11.14 -7.90
CA SER A 60 3.20 -9.85 -7.94
C SER A 60 4.05 -9.78 -9.21
N ALA A 61 4.40 -8.60 -9.70
CA ALA A 61 5.34 -8.48 -10.80
C ALA A 61 6.67 -9.13 -10.43
N ASP A 62 7.33 -9.79 -11.38
CA ASP A 62 8.70 -10.25 -11.20
C ASP A 62 9.59 -9.06 -10.90
N PHE A 63 10.59 -9.24 -10.02
CA PHE A 63 11.37 -8.13 -9.54
C PHE A 63 12.77 -8.52 -9.11
N PHE A 64 13.66 -7.54 -9.09
CA PHE A 64 14.98 -7.64 -8.47
C PHE A 64 15.39 -6.29 -7.89
N ILE A 65 16.45 -6.31 -7.10
CA ILE A 65 17.06 -5.11 -6.51
C ILE A 65 18.39 -4.87 -7.21
N THR A 66 18.72 -3.61 -7.46
CA THR A 66 19.95 -3.24 -8.15
C THR A 66 20.53 -1.92 -7.66
N ASN A 67 21.85 -1.80 -7.80
CA ASN A 67 22.62 -0.57 -7.73
C ASN A 67 23.21 -0.25 -9.12
N PRO A 68 23.76 0.97 -9.37
CA PRO A 68 24.22 1.37 -10.69
C PRO A 68 25.23 0.42 -11.37
N GLU A 69 26.05 -0.26 -10.58
CA GLU A 69 27.16 -1.10 -11.09
C GLU A 69 26.82 -2.60 -11.22
N ASP A 70 25.66 -3.01 -10.77
CA ASP A 70 25.32 -4.44 -10.69
C ASP A 70 25.12 -5.10 -12.07
N HIS A 71 24.79 -4.32 -13.12
CA HIS A 71 24.57 -4.81 -14.48
C HIS A 71 25.41 -4.02 -15.49
N GLN A 72 26.12 -4.73 -16.37
CA GLN A 72 27.00 -4.14 -17.37
C GLN A 72 26.36 -4.02 -18.77
N ASN A 73 25.39 -4.88 -19.06
CA ASN A 73 24.68 -4.93 -20.33
C ASN A 73 23.29 -5.57 -20.17
N GLU A 74 22.48 -5.53 -21.21
CA GLU A 74 21.12 -6.07 -21.20
C GLU A 74 21.06 -7.57 -20.95
N SER A 75 22.03 -8.34 -21.44
CA SER A 75 22.06 -9.80 -21.25
C SER A 75 22.32 -10.23 -19.79
N SER A 76 22.80 -9.32 -18.94
CA SER A 76 22.95 -9.55 -17.49
C SER A 76 21.67 -9.28 -16.70
N MET A 77 20.59 -8.80 -17.34
CA MET A 77 19.35 -8.47 -16.69
C MET A 77 18.52 -9.72 -16.36
N PRO A 78 18.01 -9.88 -15.12
CA PRO A 78 17.20 -11.04 -14.75
C PRO A 78 15.79 -11.02 -15.34
N ILE A 79 15.31 -9.89 -15.81
CA ILE A 79 13.95 -9.67 -16.34
C ILE A 79 14.04 -8.81 -17.60
N SER A 80 13.24 -9.15 -18.63
CA SER A 80 13.19 -8.44 -19.90
C SER A 80 12.40 -7.12 -19.81
N PHE A 81 12.74 -6.16 -20.67
CA PHE A 81 11.99 -4.90 -20.82
C PHE A 81 10.58 -5.14 -21.40
N PRO A 82 9.61 -4.23 -21.14
CA PRO A 82 9.72 -3.00 -20.37
C PRO A 82 9.70 -3.23 -18.85
N LEU A 83 10.43 -2.39 -18.13
CA LEU A 83 10.56 -2.46 -16.68
C LEU A 83 10.05 -1.19 -15.98
N PHE A 84 9.69 -1.31 -14.72
CA PHE A 84 9.36 -0.20 -13.84
C PHE A 84 10.41 -0.08 -12.74
N VAL A 85 11.07 1.07 -12.65
CA VAL A 85 12.20 1.33 -11.74
C VAL A 85 11.78 2.36 -10.70
N LYS A 86 11.94 2.03 -9.41
CA LYS A 86 11.59 2.91 -8.28
C LYS A 86 12.52 2.72 -7.10
N PRO A 87 12.62 3.68 -6.15
CA PRO A 87 13.36 3.47 -4.91
C PRO A 87 12.83 2.27 -4.12
N ILE A 88 13.74 1.48 -3.53
CA ILE A 88 13.39 0.28 -2.75
C ILE A 88 12.55 0.60 -1.51
N THR A 89 12.78 1.77 -0.90
CA THR A 89 12.03 2.26 0.26
C THR A 89 11.45 3.64 -0.03
N GLY A 90 10.53 4.07 0.81
CA GLY A 90 9.82 5.34 0.65
C GLY A 90 8.35 5.14 0.28
N GLY A 91 7.53 6.15 0.57
CA GLY A 91 6.10 6.22 0.27
C GLY A 91 5.77 7.38 -0.68
N ASP A 92 4.48 7.54 -0.96
CA ASP A 92 3.89 8.67 -1.71
C ASP A 92 4.47 8.89 -3.11
N SER A 93 4.88 7.81 -3.79
CA SER A 93 5.48 7.85 -5.14
C SER A 93 6.77 8.69 -5.24
N ARG A 94 7.49 8.94 -4.14
CA ARG A 94 8.79 9.65 -4.19
C ARG A 94 9.77 8.91 -5.07
N GLY A 95 10.41 9.62 -6.01
CA GLY A 95 11.33 9.04 -6.99
C GLY A 95 10.64 8.25 -8.11
N VAL A 96 9.31 8.38 -8.24
CA VAL A 96 8.51 7.84 -9.35
C VAL A 96 8.03 8.99 -10.23
N ASP A 97 8.35 8.92 -11.50
CA ASP A 97 7.98 9.88 -12.54
C ASP A 97 7.83 9.20 -13.92
N SER A 98 7.73 9.99 -14.98
CA SER A 98 7.59 9.47 -16.35
C SER A 98 8.80 8.65 -16.83
N SER A 99 9.99 8.84 -16.25
CA SER A 99 11.20 8.07 -16.56
C SER A 99 11.29 6.74 -15.80
N SER A 100 10.34 6.46 -14.91
CA SER A 100 10.30 5.21 -14.15
C SER A 100 9.93 3.98 -15.00
N ILE A 101 9.30 4.18 -16.16
CA ILE A 101 9.12 3.10 -17.14
C ILE A 101 10.30 3.16 -18.11
N VAL A 102 11.05 2.07 -18.18
CA VAL A 102 12.25 1.95 -19.03
C VAL A 102 12.06 0.85 -20.05
N PHE A 103 12.49 1.11 -21.29
CA PHE A 103 12.27 0.24 -22.44
C PHE A 103 13.56 -0.39 -22.98
N ASP A 104 14.71 0.09 -22.49
CA ASP A 104 16.04 -0.32 -22.91
C ASP A 104 17.05 -0.19 -21.75
N PHE A 105 18.22 -0.76 -21.93
CA PHE A 105 19.28 -0.78 -20.93
C PHE A 105 19.84 0.61 -20.60
N LEU A 106 19.88 1.54 -21.56
CA LEU A 106 20.40 2.88 -21.34
C LEU A 106 19.46 3.69 -20.42
N SER A 107 18.16 3.68 -20.69
CA SER A 107 17.16 4.33 -19.85
C SER A 107 17.10 3.71 -18.46
N PHE A 108 17.26 2.38 -18.37
CA PHE A 108 17.38 1.67 -17.08
C PHE A 108 18.58 2.18 -16.26
N LYS A 109 19.79 2.17 -16.82
CA LYS A 109 21.01 2.65 -16.15
C LYS A 109 20.86 4.10 -15.67
N LYS A 110 20.30 4.97 -16.52
CA LYS A 110 20.04 6.37 -16.18
C LYS A 110 19.12 6.49 -14.97
N LYS A 111 18.00 5.75 -14.94
CA LYS A 111 17.03 5.81 -13.84
C LYS A 111 17.59 5.24 -12.53
N VAL A 112 18.34 4.14 -12.59
CA VAL A 112 19.00 3.55 -11.40
C VAL A 112 20.03 4.52 -10.82
N LEU A 113 20.83 5.17 -11.67
CA LEU A 113 21.82 6.17 -11.24
C LEU A 113 21.12 7.40 -10.62
N GLU A 114 20.04 7.88 -11.23
CA GLU A 114 19.25 8.99 -10.70
C GLU A 114 18.74 8.70 -9.28
N ILE A 115 18.12 7.52 -9.06
CA ILE A 115 17.64 7.10 -7.74
C ILE A 115 18.80 7.05 -6.73
N LYS A 116 19.94 6.50 -7.12
CA LYS A 116 21.11 6.43 -6.26
C LYS A 116 21.63 7.81 -5.89
N THR A 117 21.70 8.73 -6.85
CA THR A 117 22.25 10.08 -6.65
C THR A 117 21.30 10.95 -5.83
N GLN A 118 20.00 10.92 -6.12
CA GLN A 118 19.03 11.82 -5.47
C GLN A 118 18.57 11.31 -4.10
N HIS A 119 18.49 9.99 -3.92
CA HIS A 119 17.91 9.39 -2.71
C HIS A 119 18.91 8.58 -1.90
N ASN A 120 20.10 8.29 -2.42
CA ASN A 120 21.07 7.36 -1.85
C ASN A 120 20.50 5.97 -1.53
N LEU A 121 19.59 5.48 -2.38
CA LEU A 121 18.91 4.21 -2.23
C LEU A 121 19.26 3.25 -3.37
N ALA A 122 19.11 1.95 -3.14
CA ALA A 122 19.02 0.96 -4.19
C ALA A 122 17.68 1.08 -4.93
N SER A 123 17.62 0.58 -6.15
CA SER A 123 16.42 0.54 -6.96
C SER A 123 15.72 -0.82 -6.86
N LEU A 124 14.40 -0.80 -6.70
CA LEU A 124 13.53 -1.94 -6.97
C LEU A 124 13.10 -1.86 -8.43
N VAL A 125 13.40 -2.91 -9.18
CA VAL A 125 13.06 -3.06 -10.60
C VAL A 125 12.01 -4.14 -10.75
N GLU A 126 10.94 -3.85 -11.48
CA GLU A 126 9.79 -4.73 -11.65
C GLU A 126 9.42 -4.85 -13.12
N THR A 127 8.86 -6.00 -13.52
CA THR A 127 8.15 -6.08 -14.81
C THR A 127 7.08 -4.99 -14.85
N TYR A 128 7.06 -4.20 -15.92
CA TYR A 128 6.04 -3.16 -16.09
C TYR A 128 4.65 -3.77 -16.29
N LEU A 129 3.70 -3.32 -15.49
CA LEU A 129 2.29 -3.72 -15.57
C LEU A 129 1.48 -2.61 -16.24
N PRO A 130 1.06 -2.76 -17.51
CA PRO A 130 0.41 -1.69 -18.27
C PRO A 130 -1.09 -1.52 -17.98
N GLY A 131 -1.70 -2.47 -17.27
CA GLY A 131 -3.13 -2.52 -17.06
C GLY A 131 -3.67 -1.52 -16.04
N LYS A 132 -4.93 -1.67 -15.71
CA LYS A 132 -5.66 -0.82 -14.76
C LYS A 132 -5.10 -0.92 -13.35
N GLU A 133 -5.24 0.15 -12.58
CA GLU A 133 -4.82 0.25 -11.20
C GLU A 133 -6.01 0.32 -10.25
N TYR A 134 -5.87 -0.39 -9.14
CA TYR A 134 -6.91 -0.49 -8.10
C TYR A 134 -6.31 -0.27 -6.73
N SER A 135 -7.10 0.33 -5.86
CA SER A 135 -6.78 0.40 -4.44
C SER A 135 -7.91 -0.26 -3.66
N VAL A 136 -7.56 -1.08 -2.68
CA VAL A 136 -8.53 -1.83 -1.89
C VAL A 136 -8.38 -1.47 -0.42
N GLY A 137 -9.29 -0.66 0.09
CA GLY A 137 -9.41 -0.42 1.53
C GLY A 137 -9.85 -1.70 2.24
N ILE A 138 -9.30 -1.94 3.42
CA ILE A 138 -9.64 -3.09 4.26
C ILE A 138 -9.97 -2.61 5.67
N PHE A 139 -11.12 -3.05 6.18
CA PHE A 139 -11.45 -3.04 7.61
C PHE A 139 -11.45 -4.47 8.15
N GLU A 140 -10.96 -4.63 9.36
CA GLU A 140 -11.14 -5.85 10.15
C GLU A 140 -12.31 -5.66 11.11
N ASP A 141 -13.34 -6.50 11.00
CA ASP A 141 -14.39 -6.58 12.02
C ASP A 141 -13.81 -7.34 13.21
N SER A 142 -13.47 -6.61 14.28
CA SER A 142 -12.83 -7.18 15.47
C SER A 142 -13.74 -8.15 16.24
N ILE A 143 -15.07 -8.06 16.04
CA ILE A 143 -16.04 -8.94 16.70
C ILE A 143 -16.14 -10.28 15.95
N LYS A 144 -16.25 -10.22 14.62
CA LYS A 144 -16.42 -11.39 13.77
C LYS A 144 -15.10 -11.98 13.27
N GLY A 145 -13.96 -11.27 13.44
CA GLY A 145 -12.67 -11.66 12.87
C GLY A 145 -12.66 -11.69 11.34
N THR A 146 -13.60 -11.00 10.69
CA THR A 146 -13.74 -10.99 9.23
C THR A 146 -13.16 -9.72 8.63
N LEU A 147 -12.59 -9.85 7.43
CA LEU A 147 -12.09 -8.69 6.69
C LEU A 147 -13.16 -8.22 5.69
N GLN A 148 -13.47 -6.93 5.72
CA GLN A 148 -14.24 -6.26 4.68
C GLN A 148 -13.27 -5.59 3.71
N ALA A 149 -13.38 -5.89 2.42
CA ALA A 149 -12.59 -5.30 1.35
C ALA A 149 -13.44 -4.38 0.49
N MET A 150 -12.88 -3.23 0.13
CA MET A 150 -13.56 -2.12 -0.53
C MET A 150 -12.76 -1.66 -1.77
N PRO A 151 -12.83 -2.41 -2.89
CA PRO A 151 -12.10 -2.09 -4.11
C PRO A 151 -12.60 -0.81 -4.79
N ILE A 152 -11.66 0.00 -5.26
CA ILE A 152 -11.89 1.15 -6.14
C ILE A 152 -10.92 1.10 -7.32
N GLU A 153 -11.31 1.61 -8.48
CA GLU A 153 -10.44 1.78 -9.64
C GLU A 153 -9.86 3.20 -9.62
N ILE A 154 -8.54 3.30 -9.84
CA ILE A 154 -7.82 4.56 -9.95
C ILE A 154 -7.54 4.80 -11.43
N ILE A 155 -8.09 5.89 -11.98
CA ILE A 155 -7.94 6.24 -13.38
C ILE A 155 -7.04 7.47 -13.47
N VAL A 156 -5.81 7.25 -13.91
CA VAL A 156 -4.84 8.32 -14.17
C VAL A 156 -4.88 8.68 -15.65
N LYS A 157 -4.72 9.94 -15.98
CA LYS A 157 -4.53 10.39 -17.37
C LYS A 157 -3.28 9.75 -17.96
N LYS A 158 -3.33 9.44 -19.23
CA LYS A 158 -2.13 9.00 -19.95
C LYS A 158 -1.16 10.16 -20.08
N ASN A 159 0.12 9.91 -19.83
CA ASN A 159 1.17 10.87 -20.15
C ASN A 159 1.37 10.98 -21.67
N ILE A 160 2.27 11.86 -22.11
CA ILE A 160 2.59 12.10 -23.52
C ILE A 160 3.00 10.82 -24.29
N ASN A 161 3.57 9.84 -23.57
CA ASN A 161 4.00 8.55 -24.11
C ASN A 161 2.89 7.48 -24.08
N GLY A 162 1.66 7.85 -23.71
CA GLY A 162 0.52 6.94 -23.67
C GLY A 162 0.45 6.05 -22.41
N HIS A 163 1.36 6.20 -21.45
CA HIS A 163 1.40 5.42 -20.24
C HIS A 163 0.63 6.09 -19.09
N ARG A 164 0.07 5.28 -18.20
CA ARG A 164 -0.60 5.73 -16.97
C ARG A 164 0.32 5.50 -15.79
N ILE A 165 0.88 6.58 -15.27
CA ILE A 165 1.75 6.58 -14.09
C ILE A 165 1.10 7.46 -13.04
N LEU A 166 0.86 6.90 -11.88
CA LEU A 166 0.43 7.65 -10.70
C LEU A 166 1.68 8.14 -9.99
N ASP A 167 2.28 9.19 -10.52
CA ASP A 167 3.47 9.82 -9.96
C ASP A 167 3.15 10.74 -8.75
N PHE A 168 4.19 11.33 -8.19
CA PHE A 168 4.05 12.20 -7.03
C PHE A 168 3.20 13.44 -7.31
N ASP A 169 3.36 14.05 -8.48
CA ASP A 169 2.66 15.31 -8.84
C ASP A 169 1.18 15.03 -9.11
N ALA A 170 0.84 13.95 -9.82
CA ALA A 170 -0.54 13.54 -10.05
C ALA A 170 -1.27 13.28 -8.73
N LYS A 171 -0.64 12.59 -7.77
CA LYS A 171 -1.21 12.37 -6.43
C LYS A 171 -1.38 13.67 -5.64
N LYS A 172 -0.41 14.59 -5.73
CA LYS A 172 -0.45 15.86 -5.00
C LYS A 172 -1.55 16.78 -5.52
N ASN A 173 -1.78 16.77 -6.82
CA ASN A 173 -2.74 17.64 -7.49
C ASN A 173 -4.15 17.03 -7.58
N ASP A 174 -4.36 15.79 -7.07
CA ASP A 174 -5.66 15.08 -7.11
C ASP A 174 -6.19 14.93 -8.57
N GLU A 175 -5.27 14.68 -9.53
CA GLU A 175 -5.58 14.63 -10.97
C GLU A 175 -6.19 13.29 -11.41
N GLU A 176 -6.18 12.29 -10.54
CA GLU A 176 -6.78 11.01 -10.82
C GLU A 176 -8.28 10.98 -10.54
N LYS A 177 -9.00 10.20 -11.34
CA LYS A 177 -10.42 9.87 -11.08
C LYS A 177 -10.51 8.55 -10.35
N VAL A 178 -11.30 8.52 -9.28
CA VAL A 178 -11.56 7.31 -8.49
C VAL A 178 -13.02 6.89 -8.69
N ILE A 179 -13.24 5.62 -9.04
CA ILE A 179 -14.57 5.07 -9.28
C ILE A 179 -14.79 3.72 -8.58
N ALA A 180 -16.06 3.39 -8.33
CA ALA A 180 -16.43 2.07 -7.80
C ALA A 180 -16.19 0.96 -8.84
N VAL A 181 -15.76 -0.22 -8.37
CA VAL A 181 -15.66 -1.43 -9.19
C VAL A 181 -17.03 -2.06 -9.33
N LYS A 182 -17.67 -1.90 -10.50
CA LYS A 182 -19.04 -2.39 -10.75
C LYS A 182 -19.09 -3.87 -11.15
N ASP A 183 -18.06 -4.39 -11.80
CA ASP A 183 -17.99 -5.79 -12.20
C ASP A 183 -17.83 -6.68 -10.95
N LYS A 184 -18.84 -7.51 -10.70
CA LYS A 184 -18.90 -8.38 -9.51
C LYS A 184 -17.79 -9.44 -9.47
N GLN A 185 -17.38 -9.98 -10.63
CA GLN A 185 -16.32 -10.98 -10.69
C GLN A 185 -14.95 -10.33 -10.40
N LEU A 186 -14.70 -9.18 -10.99
CA LEU A 186 -13.50 -8.39 -10.73
C LEU A 186 -13.45 -7.95 -9.27
N PHE A 187 -14.55 -7.41 -8.73
CA PHE A 187 -14.66 -7.04 -7.32
C PHE A 187 -14.26 -8.20 -6.40
N LYS A 188 -14.79 -9.39 -6.67
CA LYS A 188 -14.45 -10.60 -5.91
C LYS A 188 -12.97 -10.97 -6.02
N LYS A 189 -12.39 -10.92 -7.24
CA LYS A 189 -10.95 -11.22 -7.47
C LYS A 189 -10.06 -10.25 -6.71
N LEU A 190 -10.31 -8.94 -6.80
CA LEU A 190 -9.56 -7.90 -6.08
C LEU A 190 -9.68 -8.07 -4.57
N SER A 191 -10.89 -8.30 -4.07
CA SER A 191 -11.15 -8.50 -2.63
C SER A 191 -10.42 -9.72 -2.08
N ILE A 192 -10.40 -10.84 -2.80
CA ILE A 192 -9.69 -12.06 -2.39
C ILE A 192 -8.18 -11.80 -2.33
N LEU A 193 -7.61 -11.19 -3.39
CA LEU A 193 -6.18 -10.87 -3.43
C LEU A 193 -5.81 -9.95 -2.27
N ALA A 194 -6.54 -8.86 -2.09
CA ALA A 194 -6.25 -7.87 -1.06
C ALA A 194 -6.34 -8.46 0.36
N LYS A 195 -7.39 -9.22 0.67
CA LYS A 195 -7.53 -9.90 1.98
C LYS A 195 -6.40 -10.90 2.24
N LYS A 196 -5.99 -11.66 1.21
CA LYS A 196 -4.86 -12.59 1.34
C LYS A 196 -3.55 -11.85 1.57
N ALA A 197 -3.28 -10.77 0.83
CA ALA A 197 -2.07 -9.95 0.99
C ALA A 197 -2.03 -9.29 2.37
N PHE A 198 -3.14 -8.71 2.82
CA PHE A 198 -3.28 -8.13 4.14
C PHE A 198 -2.90 -9.11 5.25
N LYS A 199 -3.45 -10.34 5.20
CA LYS A 199 -3.12 -11.41 6.15
C LYS A 199 -1.67 -11.87 6.04
N ALA A 200 -1.16 -12.07 4.82
CA ALA A 200 0.21 -12.55 4.59
C ALA A 200 1.27 -11.60 5.13
N LEU A 201 0.98 -10.30 5.12
CA LEU A 201 1.85 -9.25 5.66
C LEU A 201 1.64 -8.99 7.16
N GLY A 202 0.64 -9.64 7.79
CA GLY A 202 0.33 -9.47 9.21
C GLY A 202 -0.54 -8.24 9.52
N GLY A 203 -1.27 -7.72 8.54
CA GLY A 203 -2.17 -6.58 8.70
C GLY A 203 -3.24 -6.84 9.75
N LYS A 204 -3.59 -5.80 10.51
CA LYS A 204 -4.61 -5.81 11.56
C LYS A 204 -5.37 -4.48 11.56
N SER A 205 -6.60 -4.49 12.03
CA SER A 205 -7.53 -3.35 12.15
C SER A 205 -7.93 -2.74 10.80
N LEU A 206 -7.02 -2.09 10.11
CA LEU A 206 -7.27 -1.46 8.82
C LEU A 206 -6.02 -1.44 7.94
N GLY A 207 -6.24 -1.23 6.65
CA GLY A 207 -5.15 -1.07 5.70
C GLY A 207 -5.64 -0.83 4.28
N ARG A 208 -4.70 -0.65 3.38
CA ARG A 208 -4.92 -0.49 1.95
C ARG A 208 -3.94 -1.36 1.19
N ILE A 209 -4.45 -2.07 0.20
CA ILE A 209 -3.65 -2.88 -0.73
C ILE A 209 -3.81 -2.29 -2.12
N ASP A 210 -2.72 -1.95 -2.76
CA ASP A 210 -2.69 -1.43 -4.11
C ASP A 210 -2.37 -2.57 -5.09
N ILE A 211 -3.12 -2.62 -6.19
CA ILE A 211 -3.14 -3.73 -7.16
C ILE A 211 -3.07 -3.13 -8.56
N LYS A 212 -2.27 -3.74 -9.43
CA LYS A 212 -2.20 -3.39 -10.85
C LYS A 212 -2.42 -4.61 -11.73
N MET A 213 -3.11 -4.43 -12.85
CA MET A 213 -3.31 -5.49 -13.82
C MET A 213 -2.12 -5.59 -14.76
N ASN A 214 -1.80 -6.80 -15.20
CA ASN A 214 -0.97 -6.97 -16.39
C ASN A 214 -1.80 -6.71 -17.68
N ASP A 215 -1.20 -6.90 -18.85
CA ASP A 215 -1.82 -6.79 -20.18
C ASP A 215 -3.00 -7.76 -20.38
N LEU A 216 -2.97 -8.93 -19.75
CA LEU A 216 -4.03 -9.93 -19.77
C LEU A 216 -5.16 -9.68 -18.75
N GLY A 217 -5.14 -8.55 -18.03
CA GLY A 217 -6.13 -8.24 -17.00
C GLY A 217 -6.03 -9.11 -15.75
N VAL A 218 -4.86 -9.69 -15.47
CA VAL A 218 -4.61 -10.46 -14.25
C VAL A 218 -4.12 -9.53 -13.14
N PRO A 219 -4.76 -9.53 -11.95
CA PRO A 219 -4.36 -8.66 -10.85
C PRO A 219 -3.07 -9.10 -10.18
N HIS A 220 -2.17 -8.14 -9.92
CA HIS A 220 -0.89 -8.31 -9.24
C HIS A 220 -0.81 -7.36 -8.05
N PHE A 221 -0.35 -7.86 -6.92
CA PHE A 221 0.00 -7.05 -5.76
C PHE A 221 1.10 -6.05 -6.11
N MET A 222 0.90 -4.79 -5.76
CA MET A 222 1.90 -3.72 -5.89
C MET A 222 2.54 -3.39 -4.54
N GLU A 223 1.73 -2.91 -3.62
CA GLU A 223 2.15 -2.49 -2.28
C GLU A 223 1.01 -2.58 -1.27
N ALA A 224 1.37 -2.51 0.01
CA ALA A 224 0.45 -2.40 1.13
C ALA A 224 0.70 -1.10 1.89
N ASN A 225 -0.34 -0.59 2.55
CA ASN A 225 -0.23 0.52 3.48
C ASN A 225 -1.15 0.25 4.68
N PHE A 226 -0.56 -0.06 5.84
CA PHE A 226 -1.29 -0.37 7.08
C PHE A 226 -1.52 0.84 7.98
N MET A 227 -1.07 2.01 7.54
CA MET A 227 -1.43 3.31 8.09
C MET A 227 -1.82 4.26 6.94
N PRO A 228 -2.92 3.94 6.21
CA PRO A 228 -3.35 4.77 5.10
C PRO A 228 -3.74 6.15 5.60
N GLY A 229 -3.46 7.18 4.80
CA GLY A 229 -3.93 8.53 5.11
C GLY A 229 -5.45 8.57 5.20
N LEU A 230 -5.98 9.09 6.30
CA LEU A 230 -7.42 9.19 6.57
C LEU A 230 -8.06 10.45 6.01
N ARG A 231 -7.31 11.34 5.38
CA ARG A 231 -7.89 12.45 4.60
C ARG A 231 -8.81 11.89 3.49
N LYS A 232 -9.47 12.75 2.71
CA LYS A 232 -10.33 12.36 1.57
C LYS A 232 -9.55 11.67 0.42
N GLY A 233 -8.55 10.83 0.78
CA GLY A 233 -7.74 9.99 -0.13
C GLY A 233 -8.40 8.63 -0.43
N TYR A 234 -7.62 7.68 -0.94
CA TYR A 234 -8.14 6.41 -1.46
C TYR A 234 -8.85 5.55 -0.42
N PHE A 235 -8.36 5.52 0.83
CA PHE A 235 -9.02 4.76 1.88
C PHE A 235 -10.41 5.30 2.18
N TYR A 236 -10.55 6.63 2.34
CA TYR A 236 -11.85 7.27 2.53
C TYR A 236 -12.77 7.08 1.31
N ARG A 237 -12.24 7.29 0.09
CA ARG A 237 -13.01 7.05 -1.15
C ARG A 237 -13.48 5.60 -1.28
N SER A 238 -12.67 4.63 -0.81
CA SER A 238 -13.09 3.22 -0.71
C SER A 238 -14.30 3.05 0.22
N CYS A 239 -14.30 3.70 1.37
CA CYS A 239 -15.42 3.67 2.31
C CYS A 239 -16.69 4.30 1.72
N VAL A 240 -16.56 5.49 1.11
CA VAL A 240 -17.69 6.18 0.47
C VAL A 240 -18.30 5.35 -0.66
N LEU A 241 -17.48 4.88 -1.59
CA LEU A 241 -17.95 4.22 -2.82
C LEU A 241 -18.48 2.79 -2.60
N ASN A 242 -18.05 2.12 -1.54
CA ASN A 242 -18.47 0.75 -1.27
C ASN A 242 -19.49 0.63 -0.13
N LEU A 243 -19.49 1.54 0.83
CA LEU A 243 -20.29 1.45 2.05
C LEU A 243 -21.20 2.67 2.26
N GLY A 244 -21.09 3.71 1.44
CA GLY A 244 -21.84 4.94 1.60
C GLY A 244 -21.48 5.75 2.87
N MET A 245 -20.32 5.47 3.46
CA MET A 245 -19.87 6.10 4.71
C MET A 245 -19.45 7.56 4.46
N ASN A 246 -19.86 8.46 5.32
CA ASN A 246 -19.24 9.76 5.45
C ASN A 246 -17.92 9.65 6.23
N TYR A 247 -17.28 10.80 6.50
CA TYR A 247 -15.97 10.79 7.19
C TYR A 247 -16.09 10.36 8.65
N GLU A 248 -17.11 10.80 9.34
CA GLU A 248 -17.41 10.47 10.72
C GLU A 248 -17.71 8.99 10.88
N ASP A 249 -18.51 8.40 9.98
CA ASP A 249 -18.79 6.96 9.95
C ASP A 249 -17.51 6.15 9.76
N MET A 250 -16.61 6.59 8.86
CA MET A 250 -15.32 5.93 8.65
C MET A 250 -14.47 5.95 9.94
N ILE A 251 -14.34 7.11 10.61
CA ILE A 251 -13.57 7.23 11.85
C ILE A 251 -14.20 6.38 12.95
N PHE A 252 -15.52 6.39 13.07
CA PHE A 252 -16.25 5.55 14.03
C PHE A 252 -15.98 4.06 13.80
N ASN A 253 -16.06 3.60 12.54
CA ASN A 253 -15.79 2.21 12.21
C ASN A 253 -14.33 1.83 12.49
N ILE A 254 -13.36 2.71 12.19
CA ILE A 254 -11.96 2.48 12.53
C ILE A 254 -11.80 2.34 14.06
N THR A 255 -12.41 3.22 14.83
CA THR A 255 -12.36 3.17 16.30
C THR A 255 -12.90 1.83 16.81
N ASN A 256 -13.99 1.36 16.23
CA ASN A 256 -14.59 0.07 16.58
C ASN A 256 -13.66 -1.13 16.29
N THR A 257 -12.75 -1.05 15.33
CA THR A 257 -11.79 -2.13 15.10
C THR A 257 -10.79 -2.34 16.22
N GLY A 258 -10.58 -1.31 17.05
CA GLY A 258 -9.65 -1.36 18.18
C GLY A 258 -10.29 -1.79 19.50
N LEU A 259 -11.63 -1.86 19.55
CA LEU A 259 -12.36 -2.20 20.77
C LEU A 259 -12.75 -3.69 20.75
N SER A 260 -12.52 -4.39 21.86
CA SER A 260 -13.04 -5.74 22.05
C SER A 260 -14.54 -5.71 22.35
N SER A 261 -15.26 -6.81 22.10
CA SER A 261 -16.69 -6.92 22.40
C SER A 261 -17.05 -6.67 23.88
N LYS A 262 -16.09 -6.89 24.79
CA LYS A 262 -16.25 -6.61 26.24
C LYS A 262 -16.09 -5.11 26.55
N GLU A 263 -15.36 -4.37 25.76
CA GLU A 263 -15.13 -2.93 25.94
C GLU A 263 -16.26 -2.11 25.33
N PHE A 264 -16.88 -2.59 24.25
CA PHE A 264 -18.05 -1.96 23.62
C PHE A 264 -19.23 -1.80 24.59
N SER A 265 -19.46 -2.76 25.47
CA SER A 265 -20.56 -2.70 26.45
C SER A 265 -20.35 -1.65 27.55
N LYS A 266 -19.12 -1.16 27.72
CA LYS A 266 -18.77 -0.15 28.73
C LYS A 266 -18.72 1.27 28.19
N ILE A 267 -18.58 1.44 26.88
CA ILE A 267 -18.53 2.75 26.23
C ILE A 267 -19.95 3.13 25.83
N ASN A 268 -20.64 3.88 26.70
CA ASN A 268 -21.90 4.54 26.36
C ASN A 268 -21.58 5.68 25.36
N ILE A 269 -21.37 5.34 24.09
CA ILE A 269 -21.23 6.34 23.02
C ILE A 269 -22.61 6.95 22.83
N ARG A 270 -22.86 8.06 23.53
CA ARG A 270 -23.98 8.93 23.19
C ARG A 270 -23.78 9.33 21.73
N LYS A 271 -24.75 8.95 20.87
CA LYS A 271 -24.86 9.50 19.54
C LYS A 271 -24.88 11.02 19.70
N ILE A 272 -23.85 11.70 19.25
CA ILE A 272 -23.81 13.15 19.09
C ILE A 272 -24.53 13.47 17.79
#